data_1196a2b3daea02241e7c9266f9cabfc6
#
_entry.id   1196a2b3daea02241e7c9266f9cabfc6
#
_cell.length_a   1.000
_cell.length_b   1.000
_cell.length_c   1.000
_cell.angle_alpha   90.00
_cell.angle_beta   90.00
_cell.angle_gamma   90.00
#
_symmetry.space_group_name_H-M   'P 1'
#
loop_
_entity.id
_entity.type
_entity.pdbx_description
1 polymer ?
#
loop_
_entity_poly.entity_id
_entity_poly.type
_entity_poly.pdbx_seq_one_letter_code
_entity_poly.pdbx_strand_id
1 'polypeptide(L)' 'MLALNGGIRIWHISDVVDMRYGKYRLLKVIEEKHLNPFNGDAYVFLSRNRKTLKILRYD' A
#
# COMPACT_ATOMS: atom_id res chain seq x y z
N MET A 1 -6.15 -7.21 -7.70
CA MET A 1 -4.92 -7.73 -7.06
C MET A 1 -4.16 -8.61 -8.03
N LEU A 2 -2.86 -8.43 -8.08
CA LEU A 2 -1.97 -9.24 -8.91
C LEU A 2 -0.99 -10.01 -8.02
N ALA A 3 -0.69 -11.23 -8.41
CA ALA A 3 0.34 -12.01 -7.75
C ALA A 3 1.65 -11.87 -8.53
N LEU A 4 2.73 -11.61 -7.82
CA LEU A 4 4.08 -11.55 -8.40
C LEU A 4 4.94 -12.61 -7.74
N ASN A 5 5.77 -13.26 -8.55
CA ASN A 5 6.87 -14.09 -8.05
C ASN A 5 6.59 -14.86 -6.76
N GLY A 6 6.10 -16.06 -6.86
CA GLY A 6 5.99 -16.93 -5.69
C GLY A 6 4.98 -16.51 -4.65
N GLY A 7 4.00 -15.73 -5.03
CA GLY A 7 2.89 -15.45 -4.14
C GLY A 7 2.85 -14.06 -3.51
N ILE A 8 3.77 -13.19 -3.86
CA ILE A 8 3.65 -11.79 -3.45
C ILE A 8 2.48 -11.18 -4.20
N ARG A 9 1.54 -10.60 -3.46
CA ARG A 9 0.38 -9.94 -4.03
C ARG A 9 0.59 -8.44 -3.99
N ILE A 10 0.06 -7.77 -5.01
CA ILE A 10 0.11 -6.31 -5.05
C ILE A 10 -1.30 -5.79 -4.86
N TRP A 11 -1.45 -4.95 -3.85
CA TRP A 11 -2.72 -4.29 -3.55
C TRP A 11 -2.62 -2.84 -3.97
N HIS A 12 -3.49 -2.41 -4.83
CA HIS A 12 -3.57 -1.01 -5.23
C HIS A 12 -4.59 -0.31 -4.33
N ILE A 13 -4.10 0.62 -3.51
CA ILE A 13 -4.95 1.37 -2.59
C ILE A 13 -5.43 2.61 -3.32
N SER A 14 -6.73 2.68 -3.54
CA SER A 14 -7.33 3.77 -4.31
C SER A 14 -7.59 5.03 -3.50
N ASP A 15 -7.37 4.99 -2.19
CA ASP A 15 -7.57 6.15 -1.34
C ASP A 15 -6.58 7.26 -1.73
N VAL A 16 -7.06 8.48 -1.64
CA VAL A 16 -6.19 9.63 -1.82
C VAL A 16 -5.31 9.77 -0.58
N VAL A 17 -4.00 9.69 -0.76
CA VAL A 17 -3.06 9.83 0.34
C VAL A 17 -2.11 10.99 0.06
N ASP A 18 -1.68 11.63 1.14
CA ASP A 18 -0.68 12.68 1.08
C ASP A 18 0.70 12.02 1.09
N MET A 19 1.57 12.42 0.19
CA MET A 19 2.92 11.86 0.12
C MET A 19 3.77 12.18 1.35
N ARG A 20 3.31 13.08 2.21
CA ARG A 20 3.95 13.37 3.49
C ARG A 20 3.63 12.32 4.55
N TYR A 21 2.69 11.43 4.30
CA TYR A 21 2.36 10.39 5.26
C TYR A 21 3.56 9.47 5.45
N GLY A 22 3.92 9.26 6.71
CA GLY A 22 4.92 8.25 7.05
C GLY A 22 4.32 6.86 7.00
N LYS A 23 5.17 5.85 7.21
CA LYS A 23 4.74 4.46 7.10
C LYS A 23 3.61 4.11 8.07
N TYR A 24 3.61 4.68 9.28
CA TYR A 24 2.57 4.36 10.25
C TYR A 24 1.20 4.84 9.80
N ARG A 25 1.16 5.99 9.14
CA ARG A 25 -0.09 6.51 8.60
C ARG A 25 -0.61 5.64 7.46
N LEU A 26 0.30 5.18 6.60
CA LEU A 26 -0.06 4.29 5.51
C LEU A 26 -0.51 2.93 6.01
N LEU A 27 0.14 2.41 7.05
CA LEU A 27 -0.29 1.17 7.70
C LEU A 27 -1.72 1.28 8.20
N LYS A 28 -2.06 2.43 8.78
CA LYS A 28 -3.40 2.65 9.28
C LYS A 28 -4.43 2.64 8.15
N VAL A 29 -4.10 3.20 7.00
CA VAL A 29 -4.99 3.16 5.83
C VAL A 29 -5.25 1.72 5.41
N ILE A 30 -4.20 0.89 5.40
CA ILE A 30 -4.34 -0.52 5.05
C ILE A 30 -5.24 -1.25 6.06
N GLU A 31 -5.04 -1.00 7.34
CA GLU A 31 -5.83 -1.63 8.38
C GLU A 31 -7.30 -1.23 8.32
N GLU A 32 -7.58 -0.01 7.96
CA GLU A 32 -8.96 0.47 7.79
C GLU A 32 -9.68 -0.25 6.65
N LYS A 33 -8.95 -0.86 5.74
CA LYS A 33 -9.51 -1.66 4.66
C LYS A 33 -9.63 -3.13 5.04
N HIS A 34 -9.38 -3.47 6.30
CA HIS A 34 -9.41 -4.85 6.80
C HIS A 34 -8.39 -5.75 6.11
N LEU A 35 -7.28 -5.15 5.66
CA LEU A 35 -6.17 -5.89 5.09
C LEU A 35 -5.07 -6.05 6.13
N ASN A 36 -4.23 -7.05 5.95
CA ASN A 36 -3.12 -7.30 6.87
C ASN A 36 -1.82 -6.81 6.24
N PRO A 37 -1.25 -5.67 6.71
CA PRO A 37 -0.02 -5.13 6.12
C PRO A 37 1.22 -5.95 6.42
N PHE A 38 1.12 -6.93 7.31
CA PHE A 38 2.28 -7.72 7.75
C PHE A 38 2.35 -9.10 7.10
N ASN A 39 1.61 -9.32 6.04
CA ASN A 39 1.59 -10.61 5.36
C ASN A 39 2.61 -10.75 4.23
N GLY A 40 3.48 -9.75 4.05
CA GLY A 40 4.49 -9.76 3.00
C GLY A 40 4.00 -9.23 1.65
N ASP A 41 2.74 -8.86 1.54
CA ASP A 41 2.21 -8.30 0.30
C ASP A 41 2.67 -6.86 0.12
N ALA A 42 2.70 -6.41 -1.12
CA ALA A 42 3.04 -5.03 -1.46
C ALA A 42 1.76 -4.20 -1.57
N TYR A 43 1.81 -3.00 -1.01
CA TYR A 43 0.71 -2.06 -1.04
C TYR A 43 1.16 -0.80 -1.77
N VAL A 44 0.44 -0.45 -2.82
CA VAL A 44 0.81 0.67 -3.69
C VAL A 44 -0.15 1.82 -3.46
N PHE A 45 0.41 2.98 -3.15
CA PHE A 45 -0.34 4.21 -2.91
C PHE A 45 0.00 5.22 -4.00
N LEU A 46 -1.01 5.94 -4.46
CA LEU A 46 -0.82 6.95 -5.49
C LEU A 46 -1.09 8.32 -4.89
N SER A 47 -0.26 9.30 -5.24
CA SER A 47 -0.45 10.66 -4.76
C SER A 47 -1.71 11.28 -5.36
N ARG A 48 -2.15 12.38 -4.76
CA ARG A 48 -3.35 13.09 -5.21
C ARG A 48 -3.25 13.51 -6.67
N ASN A 49 -2.08 13.97 -7.11
CA ASN A 49 -1.88 14.38 -8.49
C ASN A 49 -1.53 13.24 -9.43
N ARG A 50 -1.45 12.01 -8.90
CA ARG A 50 -1.15 10.78 -9.63
C ARG A 50 0.22 10.76 -10.29
N LYS A 51 1.15 11.58 -9.81
CA LYS A 51 2.50 11.66 -10.36
C LYS A 51 3.53 10.94 -9.51
N THR A 52 3.16 10.54 -8.30
CA THR A 52 4.09 9.89 -7.37
C THR A 52 3.47 8.64 -6.81
N LEU A 53 4.25 7.58 -6.75
CA LEU A 53 3.85 6.31 -6.13
C LEU A 53 4.63 6.10 -4.85
N LYS A 54 3.98 5.52 -3.86
CA LYS A 54 4.66 4.93 -2.70
C LYS A 54 4.28 3.47 -2.61
N ILE A 55 5.28 2.65 -2.32
CA ILE A 55 5.08 1.22 -2.14
C ILE A 55 5.48 0.86 -0.72
N LEU A 56 4.58 0.19 -0.02
CA LEU A 56 4.83 -0.29 1.32
C LEU A 56 4.80 -1.81 1.31
N ARG A 57 5.85 -2.42 1.84
CA ARG A 57 5.92 -3.86 1.98
C ARG A 57 6.63 -4.19 3.28
N TYR A 58 6.04 -5.06 4.06
CA TYR A 58 6.60 -5.52 5.32
C TYR A 58 7.00 -6.98 5.16
N ASP A 59 8.25 -7.26 5.37
CA ASP A 59 8.76 -8.64 5.37
C ASP A 59 8.66 -9.24 6.76
#